data_cb0370731bfcd5b71edb1705ffc4688f
#
_entry.id   cb0370731bfcd5b71edb1705ffc4688f
#
_cell.length_a   1.000
_cell.length_b   1.000
_cell.length_c   1.000
_cell.angle_alpha   90.00
_cell.angle_beta   90.00
_cell.angle_gamma   90.00
#
_symmetry.space_group_name_H-M   'P 1'
#
loop_
_entity.id
_entity.type
_entity.pdbx_description
1 polymer ?
#
loop_
_entity_poly.entity_id
_entity_poly.type
_entity_poly.pdbx_seq_one_letter_code
_entity_poly.pdbx_strand_id
1 'polypeptide(L)'
;ESRERRITMSTKEKFKGFTYQDNEKYKQKAIDMYGEKVIEEAVKKQKGREQEIADGFNKIFFALSDNMSKGLKATSKENTELAKKLHKHICEYSFDCSADVFSSIGYGYVKNPEFKDNMDKFGEGMAQYLCDAIQQYVKEI
;
A
#
# COMPACT_ATOMS: atom_id res chain seq x y z
N GLU A 1 -16.44 -26.13 -10.73
CA GLU A 1 -16.44 -26.15 -9.28
C GLU A 1 -15.07 -26.18 -8.69
N SER A 2 -14.43 -27.35 -8.61
CA SER A 2 -13.07 -27.40 -8.13
C SER A 2 -12.16 -26.58 -9.02
N ARG A 3 -12.47 -26.49 -10.29
CA ARG A 3 -11.72 -25.68 -11.23
C ARG A 3 -11.85 -24.20 -10.90
N GLU A 4 -13.05 -23.74 -10.61
CA GLU A 4 -13.27 -22.35 -10.24
C GLU A 4 -12.56 -22.01 -8.94
N ARG A 5 -12.67 -22.89 -7.96
CA ARG A 5 -12.02 -22.72 -6.70
C ARG A 5 -10.50 -22.71 -6.86
N ARG A 6 -10.01 -23.57 -7.73
CA ARG A 6 -8.58 -23.63 -8.03
C ARG A 6 -8.09 -22.36 -8.70
N ILE A 7 -8.87 -21.82 -9.63
CA ILE A 7 -8.54 -20.57 -10.30
C ILE A 7 -8.48 -19.43 -9.29
N THR A 8 -9.44 -19.36 -8.39
CA THR A 8 -9.49 -18.33 -7.35
C THR A 8 -8.28 -18.43 -6.43
N MET A 9 -7.97 -19.63 -5.97
CA MET A 9 -6.80 -19.88 -5.13
C MET A 9 -5.53 -19.55 -5.88
N SER A 10 -5.47 -19.99 -7.13
CA SER A 10 -4.30 -19.77 -7.97
C SER A 10 -4.02 -18.29 -8.17
N THR A 11 -5.06 -17.48 -8.37
CA THR A 11 -4.91 -16.04 -8.51
C THR A 11 -4.37 -15.44 -7.22
N LYS A 12 -4.92 -15.85 -6.09
CA LYS A 12 -4.48 -15.38 -4.79
C LYS A 12 -3.06 -15.82 -4.49
N GLU A 13 -2.74 -17.07 -4.79
CA GLU A 13 -1.40 -17.62 -4.57
C GLU A 13 -0.37 -17.02 -5.51
N LYS A 14 -0.75 -16.73 -6.74
CA LYS A 14 0.15 -16.17 -7.73
C LYS A 14 0.38 -14.68 -7.58
N PHE A 15 -0.50 -14.01 -6.85
CA PHE A 15 -0.29 -12.59 -6.61
C PHE A 15 0.90 -12.41 -5.68
N LYS A 16 1.97 -11.82 -6.22
CA LYS A 16 3.22 -11.61 -5.49
C LYS A 16 3.45 -10.13 -5.18
N GLY A 17 2.38 -9.35 -5.18
CA GLY A 17 2.46 -7.92 -4.93
C GLY A 17 2.56 -7.14 -6.22
N PHE A 18 2.87 -5.87 -6.09
CA PHE A 18 2.95 -4.96 -7.23
C PHE A 18 4.29 -5.08 -7.91
N THR A 19 4.27 -4.94 -9.25
CA THR A 19 5.49 -4.98 -10.06
C THR A 19 5.92 -3.56 -10.40
N TYR A 20 7.07 -3.44 -11.05
CA TYR A 20 7.55 -2.16 -11.55
C TYR A 20 6.55 -1.53 -12.54
N GLN A 21 5.95 -2.35 -13.42
CA GLN A 21 4.95 -1.85 -14.36
C GLN A 21 3.70 -1.33 -13.66
N ASP A 22 3.30 -1.99 -12.57
CA ASP A 22 2.17 -1.51 -11.77
C ASP A 22 2.49 -0.14 -11.16
N ASN A 23 3.71 0.05 -10.69
CA ASN A 23 4.14 1.32 -10.12
C ASN A 23 4.10 2.44 -11.16
N GLU A 24 4.42 2.14 -12.41
CA GLU A 24 4.32 3.14 -13.49
C GLU A 24 2.89 3.61 -13.73
N LYS A 25 1.94 2.70 -13.60
CA LYS A 25 0.50 3.06 -13.69
C LYS A 25 0.10 3.98 -12.56
N TYR A 26 0.56 3.69 -11.35
CA TYR A 26 0.24 4.50 -10.17
C TYR A 26 0.92 5.86 -10.22
N LYS A 27 2.07 5.96 -10.86
CA LYS A 27 2.80 7.19 -11.00
C LYS A 27 1.94 8.29 -11.65
N GLN A 28 1.26 7.97 -12.75
CA GLN A 28 0.42 8.95 -13.44
C GLN A 28 -0.73 9.42 -12.53
N LYS A 29 -1.33 8.50 -11.81
CA LYS A 29 -2.40 8.85 -10.88
C LYS A 29 -1.89 9.69 -9.72
N ALA A 30 -0.69 9.41 -9.25
CA ALA A 30 -0.07 10.19 -8.19
C ALA A 30 0.23 11.61 -8.66
N ILE A 31 0.65 11.77 -9.90
CA ILE A 31 0.86 13.11 -10.49
C ILE A 31 -0.45 13.89 -10.46
N ASP A 32 -1.55 13.26 -10.83
CA ASP A 32 -2.86 13.91 -10.84
C ASP A 32 -3.32 14.29 -9.42
N MET A 33 -2.95 13.49 -8.43
CA MET A 33 -3.40 13.72 -7.04
C MET A 33 -2.49 14.66 -6.25
N TYR A 34 -1.20 14.57 -6.43
CA TYR A 34 -0.23 15.26 -5.55
C TYR A 34 0.61 16.34 -6.24
N GLY A 35 0.54 16.43 -7.56
CA GLY A 35 1.28 17.41 -8.33
C GLY A 35 2.56 16.86 -8.93
N GLU A 36 2.95 17.47 -10.02
CA GLU A 36 4.05 17.01 -10.85
C GLU A 36 5.41 17.11 -10.14
N LYS A 37 5.64 18.23 -9.45
CA LYS A 37 6.94 18.45 -8.79
C LYS A 37 7.22 17.43 -7.70
N VAL A 38 6.20 17.11 -6.91
CA VAL A 38 6.33 16.12 -5.84
C VAL A 38 6.71 14.75 -6.42
N ILE A 39 6.08 14.39 -7.53
CA ILE A 39 6.33 13.11 -8.16
C ILE A 39 7.68 13.09 -8.89
N GLU A 40 8.12 14.21 -9.47
CA GLU A 40 9.45 14.30 -10.06
C GLU A 40 10.54 14.04 -9.05
N GLU A 41 10.40 14.60 -7.84
CA GLU A 41 11.36 14.35 -6.76
C GLU A 41 11.36 12.90 -6.35
N ALA A 42 10.17 12.28 -6.26
CA ALA A 42 10.04 10.87 -5.93
C ALA A 42 10.72 10.01 -6.98
N VAL A 43 10.51 10.30 -8.26
CA VAL A 43 11.11 9.55 -9.35
C VAL A 43 12.64 9.63 -9.31
N LYS A 44 13.18 10.80 -9.00
CA LYS A 44 14.63 10.95 -8.87
C LYS A 44 15.20 10.10 -7.75
N LYS A 45 14.52 10.05 -6.61
CA LYS A 45 14.93 9.20 -5.49
C LYS A 45 14.85 7.73 -5.82
N GLN A 46 13.91 7.35 -6.66
CA GLN A 46 13.60 5.95 -6.97
C GLN A 46 14.45 5.38 -8.10
N LYS A 47 15.11 6.22 -8.86
CA LYS A 47 15.85 5.78 -10.04
C LYS A 47 16.90 4.72 -9.70
N GLY A 48 16.79 3.57 -10.32
CA GLY A 48 17.69 2.44 -10.09
C GLY A 48 17.35 1.60 -8.88
N ARG A 49 16.30 1.95 -8.14
CA ARG A 49 15.89 1.26 -6.92
C ARG A 49 14.45 0.76 -6.96
N GLU A 50 13.84 0.77 -8.14
CA GLU A 50 12.41 0.50 -8.30
C GLU A 50 12.00 -0.85 -7.74
N GLN A 51 12.81 -1.89 -7.96
CA GLN A 51 12.49 -3.21 -7.44
C GLN A 51 12.62 -3.26 -5.92
N GLU A 52 13.64 -2.65 -5.36
CA GLU A 52 13.85 -2.56 -3.93
C GLU A 52 12.67 -1.87 -3.24
N ILE A 53 12.22 -0.77 -3.85
CA ILE A 53 11.09 0.01 -3.32
C ILE A 53 9.80 -0.80 -3.37
N ALA A 54 9.53 -1.45 -4.50
CA ALA A 54 8.36 -2.30 -4.64
C ALA A 54 8.38 -3.45 -3.64
N ASP A 55 9.53 -4.09 -3.44
CA ASP A 55 9.69 -5.17 -2.48
C ASP A 55 9.39 -4.68 -1.05
N GLY A 56 9.84 -3.48 -0.71
CA GLY A 56 9.58 -2.90 0.60
C GLY A 56 8.10 -2.67 0.86
N PHE A 57 7.40 -2.10 -0.12
CA PHE A 57 5.96 -1.93 -0.02
C PHE A 57 5.24 -3.27 0.12
N ASN A 58 5.60 -4.22 -0.73
CA ASN A 58 4.94 -5.53 -0.73
C ASN A 58 5.15 -6.26 0.58
N LYS A 59 6.33 -6.17 1.17
CA LYS A 59 6.62 -6.79 2.46
C LYS A 59 5.67 -6.26 3.54
N ILE A 60 5.44 -4.96 3.56
CA ILE A 60 4.55 -4.32 4.53
C ILE A 60 3.11 -4.76 4.29
N PHE A 61 2.67 -4.71 3.03
CA PHE A 61 1.29 -5.07 2.68
C PHE A 61 0.99 -6.54 2.94
N PHE A 62 1.92 -7.44 2.66
CA PHE A 62 1.74 -8.86 2.96
C PHE A 62 1.68 -9.10 4.47
N ALA A 63 2.47 -8.38 5.25
CA ALA A 63 2.43 -8.50 6.70
C ALA A 63 1.08 -8.03 7.25
N LEU A 64 0.55 -6.92 6.73
CA LEU A 64 -0.78 -6.43 7.11
C LEU A 64 -1.87 -7.44 6.73
N SER A 65 -1.78 -7.98 5.52
CA SER A 65 -2.73 -8.98 5.04
C SER A 65 -2.71 -10.23 5.91
N ASP A 66 -1.53 -10.66 6.32
CA ASP A 66 -1.36 -11.81 7.21
C ASP A 66 -2.02 -11.55 8.57
N ASN A 67 -1.81 -10.36 9.12
CA ASN A 67 -2.44 -9.96 10.38
C ASN A 67 -3.97 -9.91 10.27
N MET A 68 -4.47 -9.43 9.14
CA MET A 68 -5.90 -9.40 8.86
C MET A 68 -6.47 -10.83 8.83
N SER A 69 -5.76 -11.73 8.18
CA SER A 69 -6.13 -13.13 8.07
C SER A 69 -6.15 -13.81 9.45
N LYS A 70 -5.29 -13.39 10.35
CA LYS A 70 -5.25 -13.91 11.73
C LYS A 70 -6.30 -13.30 12.66
N GLY A 71 -7.07 -12.35 12.16
CA GLY A 71 -8.13 -11.72 12.94
C GLY A 71 -7.67 -10.57 13.82
N LEU A 72 -6.46 -10.05 13.62
CA LEU A 72 -6.01 -8.89 14.36
C LEU A 72 -6.79 -7.65 13.92
N LYS A 73 -7.07 -6.78 14.86
CA LYS A 73 -7.77 -5.52 14.54
C LYS A 73 -6.84 -4.62 13.73
N ALA A 74 -7.41 -3.89 12.78
CA ALA A 74 -6.66 -2.95 11.96
C ALA A 74 -5.92 -1.93 12.83
N THR A 75 -6.50 -1.55 13.95
CA THR A 75 -5.93 -0.56 14.88
C THR A 75 -4.98 -1.16 15.92
N SER A 76 -4.62 -2.44 15.77
CA SER A 76 -3.73 -3.09 16.72
C SER A 76 -2.33 -2.48 16.66
N LYS A 77 -1.57 -2.67 17.73
CA LYS A 77 -0.20 -2.16 17.82
C LYS A 77 0.68 -2.74 16.70
N GLU A 78 0.52 -4.01 16.39
CA GLU A 78 1.26 -4.67 15.32
C GLU A 78 1.04 -3.95 13.99
N ASN A 79 -0.19 -3.55 13.72
CA ASN A 79 -0.53 -2.87 12.48
C ASN A 79 -0.13 -1.40 12.48
N THR A 80 -0.18 -0.72 13.62
CA THR A 80 0.32 0.66 13.68
C THR A 80 1.83 0.71 13.49
N GLU A 81 2.55 -0.31 13.95
CA GLU A 81 3.98 -0.44 13.69
C GLU A 81 4.26 -0.63 12.20
N LEU A 82 3.42 -1.41 11.52
CA LEU A 82 3.53 -1.59 10.07
C LEU A 82 3.21 -0.30 9.32
N ALA A 83 2.21 0.45 9.78
CA ALA A 83 1.88 1.75 9.21
C ALA A 83 3.06 2.72 9.37
N LYS A 84 3.74 2.66 10.51
CA LYS A 84 4.94 3.46 10.74
C LYS A 84 6.04 3.13 9.74
N LYS A 85 6.25 1.84 9.50
CA LYS A 85 7.22 1.38 8.49
C LYS A 85 6.86 1.88 7.11
N LEU A 86 5.59 1.84 6.78
CA LEU A 86 5.10 2.34 5.50
C LEU A 86 5.35 3.84 5.37
N HIS A 87 5.07 4.60 6.41
CA HIS A 87 5.31 6.05 6.42
C HIS A 87 6.79 6.35 6.19
N LYS A 88 7.67 5.66 6.90
CA LYS A 88 9.11 5.83 6.74
C LYS A 88 9.57 5.45 5.33
N HIS A 89 9.02 4.38 4.80
CA HIS A 89 9.36 3.92 3.46
C HIS A 89 8.99 4.97 2.40
N ILE A 90 7.83 5.57 2.53
CA ILE A 90 7.38 6.65 1.64
C ILE A 90 8.32 7.85 1.76
N CYS A 91 8.64 8.27 2.98
CA CYS A 91 9.52 9.42 3.20
C CYS A 91 10.92 9.16 2.66
N GLU A 92 11.43 7.94 2.79
CA GLU A 92 12.77 7.61 2.35
C GLU A 92 12.89 7.51 0.83
N TYR A 93 11.92 6.89 0.19
CA TYR A 93 12.04 6.53 -1.23
C TYR A 93 11.14 7.34 -2.16
N SER A 94 10.22 8.12 -1.64
CA SER A 94 9.28 8.86 -2.48
C SER A 94 9.40 10.36 -2.25
N PHE A 95 8.75 10.88 -1.23
CA PHE A 95 8.75 12.31 -0.94
C PHE A 95 8.56 12.52 0.56
N ASP A 96 8.88 13.73 1.02
CA ASP A 96 8.64 14.08 2.42
C ASP A 96 7.15 14.06 2.67
N CYS A 97 6.73 13.10 3.47
CA CYS A 97 5.32 12.82 3.71
C CYS A 97 4.97 13.19 5.16
N SER A 98 4.24 14.28 5.33
CA SER A 98 3.76 14.66 6.66
C SER A 98 2.68 13.68 7.12
N ALA A 99 2.37 13.71 8.41
CA ALA A 99 1.29 12.87 8.96
C ALA A 99 -0.04 13.14 8.26
N ASP A 100 -0.34 14.42 7.97
CA ASP A 100 -1.58 14.79 7.30
C ASP A 100 -1.65 14.22 5.88
N VAL A 101 -0.53 14.30 5.15
CA VAL A 101 -0.46 13.74 3.79
C VAL A 101 -0.58 12.21 3.86
N PHE A 102 0.06 11.58 4.82
CA PHE A 102 -0.03 10.13 4.98
C PHE A 102 -1.46 9.69 5.30
N SER A 103 -2.15 10.43 6.14
CA SER A 103 -3.57 10.19 6.43
C SER A 103 -4.41 10.25 5.13
N SER A 104 -4.15 11.27 4.31
CA SER A 104 -4.84 11.43 3.02
C SER A 104 -4.55 10.27 2.07
N ILE A 105 -3.31 9.78 2.06
CA ILE A 105 -2.94 8.61 1.26
C ILE A 105 -3.78 7.40 1.69
N GLY A 106 -3.93 7.21 3.00
CA GLY A 106 -4.76 6.12 3.53
C GLY A 106 -6.20 6.19 3.05
N TYR A 107 -6.80 7.36 3.08
CA TYR A 107 -8.17 7.56 2.59
C TYR A 107 -8.24 7.33 1.07
N GLY A 108 -7.18 7.70 0.34
CA GLY A 108 -7.12 7.47 -1.10
C GLY A 108 -7.23 5.99 -1.48
N TYR A 109 -6.68 5.11 -0.67
CA TYR A 109 -6.77 3.67 -0.92
C TYR A 109 -8.21 3.16 -0.87
N VAL A 110 -9.06 3.81 -0.08
CA VAL A 110 -10.46 3.40 0.05
C VAL A 110 -11.36 4.12 -0.95
N LYS A 111 -11.12 5.41 -1.14
CA LYS A 111 -12.00 6.26 -1.96
C LYS A 111 -11.80 6.07 -3.46
N ASN A 112 -10.59 5.77 -3.89
CA ASN A 112 -10.31 5.54 -5.30
C ASN A 112 -10.58 4.07 -5.63
N PRO A 113 -11.58 3.75 -6.48
CA PRO A 113 -11.95 2.35 -6.76
C PRO A 113 -10.80 1.52 -7.29
N GLU A 114 -9.94 2.10 -8.10
CA GLU A 114 -8.81 1.39 -8.68
C GLU A 114 -7.77 1.03 -7.63
N PHE A 115 -7.44 1.97 -6.74
CA PHE A 115 -6.52 1.69 -5.63
C PHE A 115 -7.12 0.66 -4.67
N LYS A 116 -8.42 0.80 -4.39
CA LYS A 116 -9.11 -0.14 -3.53
C LYS A 116 -9.04 -1.56 -4.10
N ASP A 117 -9.35 -1.72 -5.38
CA ASP A 117 -9.32 -3.02 -6.04
C ASP A 117 -7.91 -3.62 -6.00
N ASN A 118 -6.89 -2.80 -6.21
CA ASN A 118 -5.51 -3.27 -6.20
C ASN A 118 -5.05 -3.66 -4.80
N MET A 119 -5.45 -2.92 -3.78
CA MET A 119 -5.12 -3.28 -2.40
C MET A 119 -5.86 -4.55 -1.98
N ASP A 120 -7.09 -4.71 -2.40
CA ASP A 120 -7.90 -5.88 -2.05
C ASP A 120 -7.36 -7.17 -2.69
N LYS A 121 -6.42 -7.08 -3.62
CA LYS A 121 -5.72 -8.26 -4.14
C LYS A 121 -4.86 -8.94 -3.09
N PHE A 122 -4.42 -8.22 -2.08
CA PHE A 122 -3.70 -8.80 -0.93
C PHE A 122 -4.64 -9.57 -0.01
N GLY A 123 -5.92 -9.23 -0.03
CA GLY A 123 -6.96 -9.87 0.75
C GLY A 123 -8.21 -9.01 0.73
N GLU A 124 -9.37 -9.61 0.68
CA GLU A 124 -10.62 -8.88 0.66
C GLU A 124 -10.71 -7.95 1.86
N GLY A 125 -11.01 -6.67 1.63
CA GLY A 125 -11.09 -5.66 2.67
C GLY A 125 -9.76 -5.03 3.05
N MET A 126 -8.69 -5.37 2.35
CA MET A 126 -7.35 -4.89 2.68
C MET A 126 -7.23 -3.36 2.59
N ALA A 127 -7.88 -2.74 1.62
CA ALA A 127 -7.82 -1.29 1.47
C ALA A 127 -8.35 -0.59 2.73
N GLN A 128 -9.49 -1.03 3.23
CA GLN A 128 -10.07 -0.47 4.45
C GLN A 128 -9.21 -0.79 5.67
N TYR A 129 -8.71 -2.01 5.75
CA TYR A 129 -7.85 -2.45 6.84
C TYR A 129 -6.59 -1.58 6.94
N LEU A 130 -5.96 -1.35 5.79
CA LEU A 130 -4.77 -0.50 5.71
C LEU A 130 -5.11 0.95 6.10
N CYS A 131 -6.20 1.49 5.59
CA CYS A 131 -6.63 2.84 5.94
C CYS A 131 -6.82 3.00 7.44
N ASP A 132 -7.50 2.05 8.07
CA ASP A 132 -7.74 2.09 9.50
C ASP A 132 -6.43 2.06 10.30
N ALA A 133 -5.48 1.24 9.87
CA ALA A 133 -4.16 1.17 10.51
C ALA A 133 -3.41 2.49 10.37
N ILE A 134 -3.46 3.09 9.20
CA ILE A 134 -2.82 4.39 8.94
C ILE A 134 -3.44 5.48 9.82
N GLN A 135 -4.77 5.54 9.89
CA GLN A 135 -5.44 6.57 10.68
C GLN A 135 -5.12 6.42 12.17
N GLN A 136 -5.07 5.19 12.65
CA GLN A 136 -4.71 4.94 14.05
C GLN A 136 -3.27 5.37 14.33
N TYR A 137 -2.34 5.03 13.45
CA TYR A 137 -0.95 5.44 13.58
C TYR A 137 -0.82 6.96 13.62
N VAL A 138 -1.46 7.66 12.68
CA VAL A 138 -1.41 9.13 12.59
C VAL A 138 -1.97 9.76 13.86
N LYS A 139 -3.00 9.17 14.42
CA LYS A 139 -3.63 9.65 15.65
C LYS A 139 -2.69 9.55 16.85
N GLU A 140 -1.81 8.55 16.85
CA GLU A 140 -0.88 8.30 17.94
C GLU A 140 0.40 9.14 17.88
N ILE A 141 0.68 9.76 16.77
CA ILE A 141 1.88 10.63 16.64
C ILE A 141 1.47 12.12 16.63
#